data_ccb2483adc7738ea92b8eeea59fdb844
#
_entry.id   ccb2483adc7738ea92b8eeea59fdb844
#
_cell.length_a   1.000
_cell.length_b   1.000
_cell.length_c   1.000
_cell.angle_alpha   90.00
_cell.angle_beta   90.00
_cell.angle_gamma   90.00
#
_symmetry.space_group_name_H-M   'P 1'
#
loop_
_entity.id
_entity.type
_entity.pdbx_description
1 polymer ?
#
loop_
_entity_poly.entity_id
_entity_poly.type
_entity_poly.pdbx_seq_one_letter_code
_entity_poly.pdbx_strand_id
1 'polypeptide(L)'
;MKRMITVTTENSSQFYTAIAETAPDLVYADAGWADPKAYCQLTDAAHAAGKRCGLRLPHIWREEAESFFQKKTEAVRDGGFDRYLFRNIEGVCFFEEHSLLEGVEYTLDHSIYVTNRDAASMTLELLPDGGRGLAGMTCPLELNALELRVLTADVRDVFEKRFAVSGPAGEGGTLTSEQVPEEKGMELVVYGRAPMMISAQCLKKTTGRCDGRPSVMVLEDRKGAGMPVINCCRFCCNTIYNAVPTVLYDLPEEIEAVGACAYRYEFTDETADEVRKILAGTWKPSAFTRGHFKKSVL
;
A
#
# COMPACT_ATOMS: atom_id res chain seq x y z
N MET A 1 15.67 1.37 -16.22
CA MET A 1 14.29 0.94 -16.53
C MET A 1 13.31 1.79 -15.73
N LYS A 2 12.17 2.18 -16.28
CA LYS A 2 11.18 2.98 -15.53
C LYS A 2 10.54 2.09 -14.44
N ARG A 3 10.66 2.49 -13.17
CA ARG A 3 9.98 1.80 -12.06
C ARG A 3 8.51 2.16 -12.06
N MET A 4 7.67 1.20 -11.67
CA MET A 4 6.23 1.43 -11.49
C MET A 4 6.02 2.44 -10.36
N ILE A 5 5.14 3.41 -10.56
CA ILE A 5 4.75 4.36 -9.52
C ILE A 5 3.34 4.04 -9.06
N THR A 6 3.21 3.78 -7.77
CA THR A 6 1.94 3.53 -7.12
C THR A 6 1.59 4.67 -6.17
N VAL A 7 0.29 4.92 -6.00
CA VAL A 7 -0.22 6.00 -5.17
C VAL A 7 -1.36 5.48 -4.29
N THR A 8 -1.32 5.76 -2.99
CA THR A 8 -2.45 5.55 -2.09
C THR A 8 -3.11 6.88 -1.72
N THR A 9 -4.42 6.87 -1.56
CA THR A 9 -5.23 8.09 -1.34
C THR A 9 -6.21 7.91 -0.19
N GLU A 10 -6.43 8.98 0.60
CA GLU A 10 -7.35 9.01 1.75
C GLU A 10 -8.71 9.66 1.42
N ASN A 11 -8.88 10.16 0.20
CA ASN A 11 -10.15 10.75 -0.25
C ASN A 11 -10.25 10.81 -1.78
N SER A 12 -11.46 11.05 -2.26
CA SER A 12 -11.76 11.12 -3.69
C SER A 12 -11.02 12.26 -4.42
N SER A 13 -10.80 13.40 -3.76
CA SER A 13 -10.07 14.52 -4.38
C SER A 13 -8.63 14.15 -4.71
N GLN A 14 -7.94 13.48 -3.78
CA GLN A 14 -6.58 12.97 -4.02
C GLN A 14 -6.58 11.92 -5.12
N PHE A 15 -7.57 11.00 -5.12
CA PHE A 15 -7.68 9.95 -6.13
C PHE A 15 -7.82 10.53 -7.54
N TYR A 16 -8.81 11.40 -7.75
CA TYR A 16 -9.02 12.01 -9.07
C TYR A 16 -7.87 12.92 -9.51
N THR A 17 -7.19 13.55 -8.57
CA THR A 17 -5.96 14.29 -8.87
C THR A 17 -4.84 13.35 -9.31
N ALA A 18 -4.62 12.26 -8.60
CA ALA A 18 -3.54 11.32 -8.90
C ALA A 18 -3.73 10.62 -10.25
N ILE A 19 -4.95 10.19 -10.61
CA ILE A 19 -5.19 9.57 -11.93
C ILE A 19 -5.03 10.55 -13.10
N ALA A 20 -5.19 11.85 -12.86
CA ALA A 20 -4.99 12.88 -13.88
C ALA A 20 -3.50 13.18 -14.15
N GLU A 21 -2.60 12.80 -13.23
CA GLU A 21 -1.17 13.04 -13.39
C GLU A 21 -0.49 11.95 -14.23
N THR A 22 0.60 12.30 -14.89
CA THR A 22 1.32 11.38 -15.79
C THR A 22 2.16 10.34 -15.05
N ALA A 23 2.65 10.67 -13.85
CA ALA A 23 3.60 9.86 -13.11
C ALA A 23 3.04 8.51 -12.61
N PRO A 24 1.84 8.45 -11.99
CA PRO A 24 1.31 7.19 -11.46
C PRO A 24 0.99 6.16 -12.55
N ASP A 25 1.31 4.90 -12.29
CA ASP A 25 0.91 3.76 -13.09
C ASP A 25 -0.29 3.03 -12.44
N LEU A 26 -0.39 3.06 -11.11
CA LEU A 26 -1.47 2.46 -10.31
C LEU A 26 -1.89 3.40 -9.17
N VAL A 27 -3.19 3.64 -9.02
CA VAL A 27 -3.74 4.47 -7.93
C VAL A 27 -4.71 3.65 -7.10
N TYR A 28 -4.49 3.61 -5.79
CA TYR A 28 -5.35 2.91 -4.84
C TYR A 28 -6.40 3.86 -4.25
N ALA A 29 -7.67 3.45 -4.35
CA ALA A 29 -8.74 3.97 -3.51
C ALA A 29 -8.74 3.21 -2.18
N ASP A 30 -8.94 3.88 -1.04
CA ASP A 30 -9.04 3.20 0.25
C ASP A 30 -10.49 2.80 0.55
N ALA A 31 -10.68 1.55 0.96
CA ALA A 31 -11.99 1.01 1.32
C ALA A 31 -12.68 1.78 2.47
N GLY A 32 -11.94 2.57 3.23
CA GLY A 32 -12.48 3.42 4.30
C GLY A 32 -13.31 4.58 3.79
N TRP A 33 -12.97 5.17 2.65
CA TRP A 33 -13.70 6.28 2.06
C TRP A 33 -14.48 5.93 0.79
N ALA A 34 -13.99 5.01 -0.04
CA ALA A 34 -14.60 4.67 -1.32
C ALA A 34 -15.97 3.99 -1.13
N ASP A 35 -17.01 4.53 -1.75
CA ASP A 35 -18.35 3.92 -1.70
C ASP A 35 -18.38 2.68 -2.60
N PRO A 36 -18.79 1.50 -2.12
CA PRO A 36 -18.96 0.32 -2.95
C PRO A 36 -19.84 0.50 -4.18
N LYS A 37 -20.81 1.40 -4.11
CA LYS A 37 -21.67 1.75 -5.26
C LYS A 37 -20.92 2.51 -6.37
N ALA A 38 -19.77 3.10 -6.04
CA ALA A 38 -18.95 3.87 -6.95
C ALA A 38 -17.68 3.11 -7.41
N TYR A 39 -17.48 1.85 -7.01
CA TYR A 39 -16.25 1.10 -7.34
C TYR A 39 -16.01 1.04 -8.85
N CYS A 40 -17.02 0.63 -9.66
CA CYS A 40 -16.89 0.64 -11.12
C CYS A 40 -16.57 2.04 -11.68
N GLN A 41 -17.15 3.11 -11.11
CA GLN A 41 -16.88 4.47 -11.56
C GLN A 41 -15.43 4.90 -11.28
N LEU A 42 -14.86 4.46 -10.16
CA LEU A 42 -13.45 4.72 -9.81
C LEU A 42 -12.51 3.98 -10.75
N THR A 43 -12.77 2.70 -11.01
CA THR A 43 -11.96 1.88 -11.91
C THR A 43 -12.07 2.36 -13.35
N ASP A 44 -13.26 2.64 -13.84
CA ASP A 44 -13.50 3.20 -15.18
C ASP A 44 -12.77 4.54 -15.36
N ALA A 45 -12.82 5.43 -14.36
CA ALA A 45 -12.13 6.71 -14.41
C ALA A 45 -10.60 6.54 -14.49
N ALA A 46 -10.04 5.62 -13.71
CA ALA A 46 -8.60 5.32 -13.74
C ALA A 46 -8.20 4.70 -15.08
N HIS A 47 -8.95 3.72 -15.58
CA HIS A 47 -8.71 3.06 -16.86
C HIS A 47 -8.83 4.04 -18.04
N ALA A 48 -9.83 4.92 -18.02
CA ALA A 48 -9.98 5.99 -19.03
C ALA A 48 -8.78 6.97 -19.04
N ALA A 49 -8.13 7.15 -17.89
CA ALA A 49 -6.89 7.92 -17.78
C ALA A 49 -5.62 7.11 -18.11
N GLY A 50 -5.76 5.85 -18.54
CA GLY A 50 -4.64 4.93 -18.82
C GLY A 50 -3.90 4.46 -17.58
N LYS A 51 -4.56 4.42 -16.41
CA LYS A 51 -4.01 3.99 -15.12
C LYS A 51 -4.66 2.70 -14.66
N ARG A 52 -3.92 1.91 -13.87
CA ARG A 52 -4.49 0.81 -13.10
C ARG A 52 -5.18 1.36 -11.84
N CYS A 53 -6.22 0.69 -11.38
CA CYS A 53 -6.94 1.03 -10.17
C CYS A 53 -6.82 -0.09 -9.14
N GLY A 54 -6.44 0.27 -7.90
CA GLY A 54 -6.38 -0.69 -6.80
C GLY A 54 -7.34 -0.34 -5.66
N LEU A 55 -7.65 -1.33 -4.83
CA LEU A 55 -8.37 -1.13 -3.58
C LEU A 55 -7.44 -1.41 -2.40
N ARG A 56 -7.22 -0.39 -1.56
CA ARG A 56 -6.47 -0.54 -0.31
C ARG A 56 -7.43 -0.98 0.80
N LEU A 57 -7.10 -2.08 1.49
CA LEU A 57 -7.91 -2.73 2.51
C LEU A 57 -7.63 -2.14 3.90
N PRO A 58 -8.53 -2.32 4.91
CA PRO A 58 -8.33 -1.75 6.24
C PRO A 58 -7.12 -2.36 6.95
N HIS A 59 -6.49 -1.59 7.85
CA HIS A 59 -5.40 -2.09 8.70
C HIS A 59 -5.87 -3.13 9.73
N ILE A 60 -7.10 -2.97 10.21
CA ILE A 60 -7.67 -3.81 11.26
C ILE A 60 -8.82 -4.60 10.66
N TRP A 61 -8.68 -5.94 10.69
CA TRP A 61 -9.72 -6.86 10.27
C TRP A 61 -10.48 -7.36 11.49
N ARG A 62 -11.68 -6.84 11.72
CA ARG A 62 -12.58 -7.18 12.81
C ARG A 62 -14.00 -7.32 12.27
N GLU A 63 -14.96 -7.54 13.16
CA GLU A 63 -16.38 -7.70 12.84
C GLU A 63 -16.91 -6.60 11.89
N GLU A 64 -16.49 -5.33 12.09
CA GLU A 64 -16.90 -4.23 11.22
C GLU A 64 -16.39 -4.38 9.78
N ALA A 65 -15.14 -4.79 9.61
CA ALA A 65 -14.56 -5.03 8.28
C ALA A 65 -15.14 -6.29 7.64
N GLU A 66 -15.16 -7.40 8.37
CA GLU A 66 -15.70 -8.68 7.91
C GLU A 66 -17.16 -8.55 7.47
N SER A 67 -18.02 -8.02 8.36
CA SER A 67 -19.45 -7.78 8.06
C SER A 67 -19.66 -6.85 6.87
N PHE A 68 -18.79 -5.84 6.72
CA PHE A 68 -18.84 -4.93 5.56
C PHE A 68 -18.53 -5.67 4.26
N PHE A 69 -17.39 -6.35 4.19
CA PHE A 69 -16.95 -7.03 2.97
C PHE A 69 -17.86 -8.22 2.63
N GLN A 70 -18.37 -8.95 3.62
CA GLN A 70 -19.34 -10.00 3.41
C GLN A 70 -20.62 -9.49 2.71
N LYS A 71 -21.13 -8.32 3.13
CA LYS A 71 -22.29 -7.67 2.51
C LYS A 71 -21.98 -7.02 1.17
N LYS A 72 -20.70 -6.81 0.83
CA LYS A 72 -20.24 -6.09 -0.37
C LYS A 72 -19.38 -6.95 -1.30
N THR A 73 -19.37 -8.26 -1.09
CA THR A 73 -18.58 -9.20 -1.91
C THR A 73 -18.83 -9.02 -3.42
N GLU A 74 -20.10 -8.91 -3.83
CA GLU A 74 -20.46 -8.68 -5.23
C GLU A 74 -19.89 -7.34 -5.76
N ALA A 75 -20.06 -6.26 -4.99
CA ALA A 75 -19.56 -4.94 -5.38
C ALA A 75 -18.02 -4.90 -5.48
N VAL A 76 -17.31 -5.67 -4.66
CA VAL A 76 -15.85 -5.79 -4.74
C VAL A 76 -15.46 -6.59 -5.98
N ARG A 77 -16.13 -7.73 -6.22
CA ARG A 77 -15.89 -8.59 -7.40
C ARG A 77 -16.14 -7.83 -8.70
N ASP A 78 -17.27 -7.13 -8.79
CA ASP A 78 -17.69 -6.41 -9.99
C ASP A 78 -17.00 -5.06 -10.14
N GLY A 79 -16.28 -4.62 -9.10
CA GLY A 79 -15.64 -3.31 -9.04
C GLY A 79 -14.53 -3.10 -10.08
N GLY A 80 -14.00 -4.16 -10.71
CA GLY A 80 -13.01 -4.08 -11.76
C GLY A 80 -11.61 -3.63 -11.32
N PHE A 81 -11.26 -3.86 -10.05
CA PHE A 81 -9.95 -3.53 -9.52
C PHE A 81 -8.85 -4.40 -10.13
N ASP A 82 -7.73 -3.80 -10.48
CA ASP A 82 -6.54 -4.50 -11.00
C ASP A 82 -5.67 -5.08 -9.90
N ARG A 83 -5.72 -4.48 -8.69
CA ARG A 83 -4.86 -4.90 -7.57
C ARG A 83 -5.46 -4.56 -6.21
N TYR A 84 -5.28 -5.46 -5.25
CA TYR A 84 -5.58 -5.19 -3.83
C TYR A 84 -4.30 -4.88 -3.06
N LEU A 85 -4.39 -3.98 -2.06
CA LEU A 85 -3.32 -3.70 -1.10
C LEU A 85 -3.77 -4.15 0.28
N PHE A 86 -3.22 -5.27 0.75
CA PHE A 86 -3.54 -5.85 2.05
C PHE A 86 -2.61 -5.34 3.15
N ARG A 87 -3.19 -4.95 4.26
CA ARG A 87 -2.49 -4.45 5.45
C ARG A 87 -2.52 -5.43 6.62
N ASN A 88 -3.12 -6.61 6.44
CA ASN A 88 -3.17 -7.74 7.38
C ASN A 88 -3.42 -9.04 6.62
N ILE A 89 -3.08 -10.18 7.25
CA ILE A 89 -3.24 -11.50 6.63
C ILE A 89 -4.69 -11.97 6.66
N GLU A 90 -5.45 -11.60 7.68
CA GLU A 90 -6.87 -11.96 7.80
C GLU A 90 -7.68 -11.48 6.60
N GLY A 91 -7.36 -10.28 6.09
CA GLY A 91 -7.97 -9.77 4.87
C GLY A 91 -7.66 -10.62 3.64
N VAL A 92 -6.42 -11.12 3.51
CA VAL A 92 -6.04 -12.02 2.41
C VAL A 92 -6.86 -13.31 2.49
N CYS A 93 -6.93 -13.93 3.69
CA CYS A 93 -7.69 -15.17 3.91
C CYS A 93 -9.19 -14.96 3.57
N PHE A 94 -9.77 -13.87 4.03
CA PHE A 94 -11.18 -13.57 3.73
C PHE A 94 -11.42 -13.42 2.22
N PHE A 95 -10.56 -12.70 1.51
CA PHE A 95 -10.69 -12.50 0.07
C PHE A 95 -10.55 -13.80 -0.71
N GLU A 96 -9.67 -14.70 -0.26
CA GLU A 96 -9.52 -16.03 -0.83
C GLU A 96 -10.77 -16.88 -0.61
N GLU A 97 -11.26 -16.97 0.63
CA GLU A 97 -12.47 -17.74 0.99
C GLU A 97 -13.70 -17.31 0.18
N HIS A 98 -13.73 -16.04 -0.27
CA HIS A 98 -14.84 -15.50 -1.04
C HIS A 98 -14.54 -15.41 -2.55
N SER A 99 -13.46 -16.05 -3.04
CA SER A 99 -13.03 -16.03 -4.45
C SER A 99 -12.86 -14.61 -5.02
N LEU A 100 -12.38 -13.68 -4.19
CA LEU A 100 -12.13 -12.29 -4.60
C LEU A 100 -10.70 -12.07 -5.13
N LEU A 101 -9.82 -13.06 -5.00
CA LEU A 101 -8.46 -13.01 -5.53
C LEU A 101 -8.33 -13.58 -6.94
N GLU A 102 -9.39 -14.21 -7.49
CA GLU A 102 -9.35 -14.81 -8.80
C GLU A 102 -9.13 -13.76 -9.90
N GLY A 103 -7.99 -13.85 -10.59
CA GLY A 103 -7.64 -12.93 -11.69
C GLY A 103 -7.23 -11.52 -11.26
N VAL A 104 -7.10 -11.26 -9.96
CA VAL A 104 -6.70 -9.96 -9.41
C VAL A 104 -5.35 -10.10 -8.70
N GLU A 105 -4.42 -9.20 -8.98
CA GLU A 105 -3.16 -9.13 -8.26
C GLU A 105 -3.34 -8.53 -6.86
N TYR A 106 -2.40 -8.82 -5.95
CA TYR A 106 -2.35 -8.14 -4.66
C TYR A 106 -0.93 -7.82 -4.22
N THR A 107 -0.80 -6.81 -3.37
CA THR A 107 0.43 -6.39 -2.70
C THR A 107 0.22 -6.48 -1.20
N LEU A 108 1.23 -6.96 -0.47
CA LEU A 108 1.26 -6.91 0.99
C LEU A 108 1.93 -5.62 1.45
N ASP A 109 1.27 -4.90 2.35
CA ASP A 109 1.76 -3.62 2.86
C ASP A 109 2.88 -3.79 3.91
N HIS A 110 3.62 -2.71 4.19
CA HIS A 110 4.70 -2.68 5.19
C HIS A 110 4.24 -3.15 6.58
N SER A 111 2.95 -3.05 6.91
CA SER A 111 2.36 -3.54 8.16
C SER A 111 2.39 -5.07 8.33
N ILE A 112 2.73 -5.83 7.28
CA ILE A 112 2.95 -7.28 7.37
C ILE A 112 4.36 -7.60 7.91
N TYR A 113 5.26 -6.61 8.00
CA TYR A 113 6.59 -6.71 8.61
C TYR A 113 7.51 -7.76 7.98
N VAL A 114 7.57 -7.83 6.67
CA VAL A 114 8.56 -8.68 5.98
C VAL A 114 9.93 -8.00 6.06
N THR A 115 10.71 -8.34 7.08
CA THR A 115 11.97 -7.68 7.43
C THR A 115 13.23 -8.42 7.01
N ASN A 116 13.12 -9.67 6.58
CA ASN A 116 14.22 -10.50 6.15
C ASN A 116 13.74 -11.62 5.20
N ARG A 117 14.70 -12.38 4.67
CA ARG A 117 14.47 -13.50 3.74
C ARG A 117 13.53 -14.56 4.31
N ASP A 118 13.73 -14.95 5.56
CA ASP A 118 12.95 -16.03 6.18
C ASP A 118 11.49 -15.59 6.37
N ALA A 119 11.28 -14.34 6.79
CA ALA A 119 9.94 -13.76 6.86
C ALA A 119 9.27 -13.73 5.49
N ALA A 120 9.99 -13.41 4.42
CA ALA A 120 9.45 -13.44 3.06
C ALA A 120 9.06 -14.87 2.63
N SER A 121 9.93 -15.86 2.86
CA SER A 121 9.66 -17.26 2.54
C SER A 121 8.44 -17.78 3.31
N MET A 122 8.39 -17.53 4.63
CA MET A 122 7.29 -17.95 5.48
C MET A 122 5.97 -17.27 5.08
N THR A 123 6.03 -15.98 4.75
CA THR A 123 4.84 -15.26 4.26
C THR A 123 4.30 -15.92 3.00
N LEU A 124 5.14 -16.25 2.02
CA LEU A 124 4.70 -16.95 0.80
C LEU A 124 4.11 -18.34 1.08
N GLU A 125 4.61 -19.05 2.07
CA GLU A 125 4.07 -20.36 2.47
C GLU A 125 2.69 -20.25 3.11
N LEU A 126 2.44 -19.18 3.86
CA LEU A 126 1.16 -18.92 4.53
C LEU A 126 0.09 -18.36 3.60
N LEU A 127 0.49 -17.78 2.46
CA LEU A 127 -0.47 -17.20 1.52
C LEU A 127 -1.25 -18.30 0.77
N PRO A 128 -2.53 -18.06 0.52
CA PRO A 128 -3.33 -18.88 -0.37
C PRO A 128 -2.62 -19.05 -1.72
N ASP A 129 -2.83 -20.17 -2.40
CA ASP A 129 -2.19 -20.51 -3.69
C ASP A 129 -0.66 -20.45 -3.70
N GLY A 130 -0.01 -20.37 -2.53
CA GLY A 130 1.42 -20.11 -2.44
C GLY A 130 1.82 -18.77 -3.02
N GLY A 131 0.91 -17.78 -2.98
CA GLY A 131 1.14 -16.40 -3.38
C GLY A 131 1.16 -16.15 -4.89
N ARG A 132 0.50 -16.97 -5.71
CA ARG A 132 0.49 -16.80 -7.18
C ARG A 132 0.01 -15.42 -7.64
N GLY A 133 -1.03 -14.87 -6.99
CA GLY A 133 -1.55 -13.53 -7.26
C GLY A 133 -0.71 -12.39 -6.65
N LEU A 134 0.33 -12.72 -5.84
CA LEU A 134 1.16 -11.71 -5.20
C LEU A 134 2.01 -10.96 -6.23
N ALA A 135 1.80 -9.65 -6.33
CA ALA A 135 2.58 -8.75 -7.16
C ALA A 135 3.81 -8.22 -6.42
N GLY A 136 3.71 -8.02 -5.11
CA GLY A 136 4.85 -7.52 -4.34
C GLY A 136 4.57 -7.38 -2.85
N MET A 137 5.62 -6.99 -2.12
CA MET A 137 5.60 -6.69 -0.69
C MET A 137 6.17 -5.30 -0.48
N THR A 138 5.60 -4.51 0.42
CA THR A 138 6.13 -3.17 0.71
C THR A 138 7.27 -3.25 1.71
N CYS A 139 8.33 -2.51 1.45
CA CYS A 139 9.48 -2.36 2.32
C CYS A 139 9.06 -1.86 3.71
N PRO A 140 9.59 -2.46 4.80
CA PRO A 140 9.42 -1.93 6.15
C PRO A 140 9.94 -0.51 6.27
N LEU A 141 9.25 0.33 7.07
CA LEU A 141 9.61 1.74 7.26
C LEU A 141 10.77 1.93 8.25
N GLU A 142 11.13 0.89 8.99
CA GLU A 142 12.12 0.89 10.08
C GLU A 142 13.55 0.59 9.59
N LEU A 143 13.71 0.07 8.37
CA LEU A 143 15.02 -0.31 7.82
C LEU A 143 15.70 0.87 7.11
N ASN A 144 17.03 0.92 7.20
CA ASN A 144 17.82 1.88 6.46
C ASN A 144 18.08 1.43 5.00
N ALA A 145 18.62 2.33 4.17
CA ALA A 145 18.84 2.08 2.75
C ALA A 145 19.70 0.84 2.46
N LEU A 146 20.70 0.55 3.31
CA LEU A 146 21.57 -0.61 3.13
C LEU A 146 20.83 -1.91 3.46
N GLU A 147 20.08 -1.93 4.57
CA GLU A 147 19.24 -3.06 4.99
C GLU A 147 18.15 -3.33 3.95
N LEU A 148 17.51 -2.28 3.44
CA LEU A 148 16.50 -2.38 2.37
C LEU A 148 17.08 -2.96 1.07
N ARG A 149 18.30 -2.59 0.71
CA ARG A 149 18.99 -3.14 -0.45
C ARG A 149 19.24 -4.66 -0.31
N VAL A 150 19.64 -5.11 0.87
CA VAL A 150 19.81 -6.54 1.15
C VAL A 150 18.46 -7.24 1.08
N LEU A 151 17.45 -6.70 1.76
CA LEU A 151 16.11 -7.27 1.77
C LEU A 151 15.50 -7.39 0.37
N THR A 152 15.62 -6.36 -0.47
CA THR A 152 15.07 -6.40 -1.83
C THR A 152 15.72 -7.48 -2.69
N ALA A 153 17.04 -7.68 -2.55
CA ALA A 153 17.76 -8.74 -3.24
C ALA A 153 17.32 -10.13 -2.74
N ASP A 154 17.20 -10.30 -1.43
CA ASP A 154 16.76 -11.55 -0.79
C ASP A 154 15.32 -11.93 -1.20
N VAL A 155 14.39 -10.97 -1.16
CA VAL A 155 12.99 -11.22 -1.56
C VAL A 155 12.89 -11.56 -3.04
N ARG A 156 13.69 -10.93 -3.87
CA ARG A 156 13.75 -11.27 -5.29
C ARG A 156 14.19 -12.73 -5.52
N ASP A 157 15.25 -13.18 -4.85
CA ASP A 157 15.72 -14.56 -4.90
C ASP A 157 14.65 -15.56 -4.38
N VAL A 158 13.91 -15.19 -3.33
CA VAL A 158 12.79 -15.99 -2.82
C VAL A 158 11.67 -16.10 -3.86
N PHE A 159 11.32 -15.01 -4.52
CA PHE A 159 10.29 -14.98 -5.57
C PHE A 159 10.73 -15.80 -6.79
N GLU A 160 11.97 -15.63 -7.25
CA GLU A 160 12.54 -16.40 -8.36
C GLU A 160 12.46 -17.92 -8.08
N LYS A 161 12.86 -18.36 -6.90
CA LYS A 161 12.78 -19.76 -6.49
C LYS A 161 11.35 -20.28 -6.39
N ARG A 162 10.44 -19.49 -5.83
CA ARG A 162 9.03 -19.88 -5.63
C ARG A 162 8.28 -20.02 -6.94
N PHE A 163 8.43 -19.07 -7.85
CA PHE A 163 7.69 -19.03 -9.09
C PHE A 163 8.36 -19.80 -10.24
N ALA A 164 9.67 -20.07 -10.14
CA ALA A 164 10.39 -20.94 -11.07
C ALA A 164 9.85 -22.39 -11.10
N VAL A 165 9.34 -22.88 -9.96
CA VAL A 165 8.82 -24.26 -9.81
C VAL A 165 7.38 -24.41 -10.36
N SER A 166 6.69 -23.33 -10.69
CA SER A 166 5.26 -23.30 -11.04
C SER A 166 4.99 -23.28 -12.56
N GLY A 167 5.99 -23.53 -13.39
CA GLY A 167 5.79 -23.74 -14.83
C GLY A 167 5.00 -25.04 -15.09
N PRO A 168 4.25 -25.16 -16.24
CA PRO A 168 3.54 -26.37 -16.56
C PRO A 168 4.48 -27.56 -16.53
N ALA A 169 4.08 -28.62 -15.81
CA ALA A 169 4.82 -29.87 -15.73
C ALA A 169 4.96 -30.50 -17.12
N GLY A 170 6.04 -30.21 -17.80
CA GLY A 170 6.37 -30.73 -19.11
C GLY A 170 7.76 -30.29 -19.51
N GLU A 171 8.70 -31.23 -19.37
CA GLU A 171 10.10 -31.16 -19.81
C GLU A 171 11.06 -30.32 -18.93
N GLY A 172 12.05 -31.02 -18.35
CA GLY A 172 13.03 -30.52 -17.42
C GLY A 172 13.93 -29.38 -17.93
N GLY A 173 13.38 -28.21 -18.01
CA GLY A 173 14.10 -26.97 -18.24
C GLY A 173 14.25 -26.20 -16.95
N THR A 174 15.48 -25.97 -16.53
CA THR A 174 15.81 -25.01 -15.48
C THR A 174 15.37 -23.62 -15.93
N LEU A 175 14.36 -23.03 -15.28
CA LEU A 175 13.92 -21.67 -15.57
C LEU A 175 15.05 -20.71 -15.22
N THR A 176 15.40 -19.83 -16.14
CA THR A 176 16.42 -18.80 -15.92
C THR A 176 15.80 -17.60 -15.19
N SER A 177 16.62 -16.79 -14.53
CA SER A 177 16.25 -15.57 -13.79
C SER A 177 15.45 -14.53 -14.60
N GLU A 178 15.30 -14.74 -15.89
CA GLU A 178 14.55 -13.88 -16.82
C GLU A 178 13.01 -14.07 -16.75
N GLN A 179 12.49 -14.97 -15.93
CA GLN A 179 11.07 -15.38 -15.98
C GLN A 179 10.21 -14.87 -14.83
N VAL A 180 10.79 -14.26 -13.78
CA VAL A 180 9.97 -13.50 -12.81
C VAL A 180 9.75 -12.10 -13.39
N PRO A 181 8.47 -11.66 -13.57
CA PRO A 181 8.21 -10.33 -14.07
C PRO A 181 8.96 -9.29 -13.22
N GLU A 182 9.61 -8.33 -13.86
CA GLU A 182 10.40 -7.29 -13.19
C GLU A 182 9.56 -6.42 -12.25
N GLU A 183 8.26 -6.45 -12.39
CA GLU A 183 7.27 -5.79 -11.54
C GLU A 183 7.03 -6.53 -10.21
N LYS A 184 7.49 -7.79 -10.08
CA LYS A 184 7.34 -8.57 -8.84
C LYS A 184 8.55 -8.38 -7.92
N GLY A 185 8.29 -8.00 -6.67
CA GLY A 185 9.35 -7.79 -5.69
C GLY A 185 8.95 -6.85 -4.57
N MET A 186 9.95 -6.12 -4.04
CA MET A 186 9.69 -5.14 -2.99
C MET A 186 9.32 -3.77 -3.58
N GLU A 187 8.34 -3.12 -2.98
CA GLU A 187 7.91 -1.75 -3.26
C GLU A 187 8.42 -0.82 -2.16
N LEU A 188 9.02 0.31 -2.53
CA LEU A 188 9.57 1.29 -1.60
C LEU A 188 8.64 2.50 -1.45
N VAL A 189 8.25 2.85 -0.21
CA VAL A 189 7.54 4.11 0.07
C VAL A 189 8.54 5.26 -0.03
N VAL A 190 8.37 6.12 -1.05
CA VAL A 190 9.26 7.26 -1.32
C VAL A 190 8.68 8.60 -0.84
N TYR A 191 7.40 8.62 -0.53
CA TYR A 191 6.70 9.74 0.08
C TYR A 191 5.55 9.24 0.95
N GLY A 192 5.38 9.83 2.13
CA GLY A 192 4.22 9.61 2.98
C GLY A 192 4.51 9.80 4.46
N ARG A 193 3.45 9.91 5.25
CA ARG A 193 3.57 9.99 6.71
C ARG A 193 3.60 8.59 7.30
N ALA A 194 4.62 8.29 8.10
CA ALA A 194 4.68 7.01 8.80
C ALA A 194 3.51 6.89 9.79
N PRO A 195 2.76 5.77 9.79
CA PRO A 195 1.77 5.49 10.81
C PRO A 195 2.47 5.25 12.16
N MET A 196 2.20 6.11 13.13
CA MET A 196 2.78 6.03 14.48
C MET A 196 1.95 5.15 15.41
N MET A 197 0.64 5.09 15.17
CA MET A 197 -0.28 4.25 15.94
C MET A 197 -1.51 3.90 15.10
N ILE A 198 -1.88 2.65 15.12
CA ILE A 198 -3.14 2.15 14.56
C ILE A 198 -4.00 1.68 15.73
N SER A 199 -5.18 2.28 15.89
CA SER A 199 -6.05 2.03 17.03
C SER A 199 -7.44 1.57 16.59
N ALA A 200 -7.88 0.44 17.13
CA ALA A 200 -9.26 -0.03 17.04
C ALA A 200 -10.22 0.74 17.96
N GLN A 201 -9.70 1.55 18.87
CA GLN A 201 -10.50 2.41 19.73
C GLN A 201 -10.69 3.77 19.07
N CYS A 202 -11.88 3.99 18.49
CA CYS A 202 -12.19 5.21 17.76
C CYS A 202 -12.18 6.45 18.65
N LEU A 203 -11.31 7.42 18.36
CA LEU A 203 -11.20 8.67 19.11
C LEU A 203 -12.51 9.46 19.12
N LYS A 204 -13.27 9.48 18.02
CA LYS A 204 -14.57 10.15 17.95
C LYS A 204 -15.60 9.50 18.88
N LYS A 205 -15.62 8.16 18.98
CA LYS A 205 -16.48 7.44 19.95
C LYS A 205 -16.07 7.76 21.38
N THR A 206 -14.77 7.68 21.68
CA THR A 206 -14.23 7.94 23.02
C THR A 206 -14.52 9.34 23.52
N THR A 207 -14.48 10.34 22.63
CA THR A 207 -14.76 11.75 22.96
C THR A 207 -16.23 12.13 22.85
N GLY A 208 -17.14 11.18 22.55
CA GLY A 208 -18.57 11.44 22.37
C GLY A 208 -18.91 12.29 21.12
N ARG A 209 -18.00 12.42 20.17
CA ARG A 209 -18.14 13.24 18.96
C ARG A 209 -18.37 12.42 17.68
N CYS A 210 -18.77 11.16 17.81
CA CYS A 210 -18.98 10.29 16.66
C CYS A 210 -20.21 10.70 15.87
N ASP A 211 -20.01 11.13 14.62
CA ASP A 211 -21.05 11.46 13.63
C ASP A 211 -21.16 10.43 12.49
N GLY A 212 -20.36 9.33 12.57
CA GLY A 212 -20.32 8.27 11.56
C GLY A 212 -19.62 8.68 10.25
N ARG A 213 -19.02 9.87 10.17
CA ARG A 213 -18.39 10.36 8.95
C ARG A 213 -16.86 10.29 9.06
N PRO A 214 -16.15 9.88 7.99
CA PRO A 214 -14.70 9.99 7.92
C PRO A 214 -14.26 11.44 8.15
N SER A 215 -13.15 11.62 8.85
CA SER A 215 -12.59 12.95 9.06
C SER A 215 -11.10 12.88 9.37
N VAL A 216 -10.41 13.95 9.10
CA VAL A 216 -9.05 14.18 9.56
C VAL A 216 -9.13 15.02 10.84
N MET A 217 -8.45 14.58 11.89
CA MET A 217 -8.23 15.32 13.14
C MET A 217 -6.74 15.57 13.31
N VAL A 218 -6.38 16.46 14.21
CA VAL A 218 -4.98 16.70 14.59
C VAL A 218 -4.84 16.46 16.08
N LEU A 219 -3.89 15.63 16.48
CA LEU A 219 -3.44 15.50 17.85
C LEU A 219 -2.15 16.30 18.01
N GLU A 220 -2.09 17.17 19.01
CA GLU A 220 -0.85 17.87 19.37
C GLU A 220 -0.10 17.09 20.44
N ASP A 221 1.20 16.92 20.24
CA ASP A 221 2.08 16.41 21.28
C ASP A 221 2.44 17.50 22.31
N ARG A 222 3.21 17.14 23.36
CA ARG A 222 3.64 18.09 24.38
C ARG A 222 4.55 19.22 23.87
N LYS A 223 5.09 19.08 22.64
CA LYS A 223 5.97 20.06 22.00
C LYS A 223 5.22 20.89 20.94
N GLY A 224 3.91 20.68 20.81
CA GLY A 224 3.07 21.38 19.81
C GLY A 224 3.17 20.81 18.40
N ALA A 225 3.74 19.60 18.24
CA ALA A 225 3.75 18.95 16.93
C ALA A 225 2.38 18.37 16.62
N GLY A 226 1.77 18.80 15.51
CA GLY A 226 0.47 18.34 15.04
C GLY A 226 0.57 17.02 14.28
N MET A 227 0.03 15.95 14.85
CA MET A 227 -0.04 14.62 14.23
C MET A 227 -1.39 14.42 13.58
N PRO A 228 -1.48 14.26 12.24
CA PRO A 228 -2.74 13.96 11.56
C PRO A 228 -3.30 12.61 12.01
N VAL A 229 -4.62 12.56 12.21
CA VAL A 229 -5.38 11.36 12.55
C VAL A 229 -6.44 11.13 11.50
N ILE A 230 -6.33 10.04 10.77
CA ILE A 230 -7.38 9.61 9.84
C ILE A 230 -8.38 8.74 10.59
N ASN A 231 -9.62 9.23 10.68
CA ASN A 231 -10.71 8.47 11.28
C ASN A 231 -11.42 7.64 10.20
N CYS A 232 -11.14 6.36 10.16
CA CYS A 232 -11.82 5.41 9.29
C CYS A 232 -13.13 4.96 9.95
N CYS A 233 -14.18 5.78 9.82
CA CYS A 233 -15.46 5.55 10.49
C CYS A 233 -16.17 4.28 10.04
N ARG A 234 -15.95 3.82 8.81
CA ARG A 234 -16.51 2.57 8.29
C ARG A 234 -16.09 1.36 9.09
N PHE A 235 -14.84 1.33 9.53
CA PHE A 235 -14.24 0.21 10.27
C PHE A 235 -13.97 0.55 11.74
N CYS A 236 -14.48 1.68 12.23
CA CYS A 236 -14.34 2.15 13.61
C CYS A 236 -12.90 2.18 14.13
N CYS A 237 -11.93 2.49 13.28
CA CYS A 237 -10.51 2.59 13.64
C CYS A 237 -9.92 3.94 13.28
N ASN A 238 -8.72 4.22 13.80
CA ASN A 238 -7.96 5.42 13.47
C ASN A 238 -6.51 5.06 13.18
N THR A 239 -5.90 5.83 12.30
CA THR A 239 -4.46 5.84 12.13
C THR A 239 -3.93 7.21 12.50
N ILE A 240 -3.00 7.25 13.45
CA ILE A 240 -2.28 8.46 13.86
C ILE A 240 -0.97 8.46 13.11
N TYR A 241 -0.73 9.50 12.34
CA TYR A 241 0.46 9.63 11.51
C TYR A 241 1.49 10.57 12.10
N ASN A 242 2.74 10.42 11.69
CA ASN A 242 3.81 11.34 12.05
C ASN A 242 3.47 12.78 11.63
N ALA A 243 3.89 13.75 12.46
CA ALA A 243 3.66 15.17 12.20
C ALA A 243 4.23 15.67 10.87
N VAL A 244 5.32 15.05 10.40
CA VAL A 244 5.94 15.39 9.12
C VAL A 244 6.05 14.17 8.20
N PRO A 245 5.91 14.33 6.88
CA PRO A 245 6.06 13.22 5.95
C PRO A 245 7.51 12.81 5.79
N THR A 246 7.73 11.55 5.48
CA THR A 246 8.97 11.03 4.91
C THR A 246 9.04 11.46 3.45
N VAL A 247 10.19 11.98 3.02
CA VAL A 247 10.46 12.36 1.63
C VAL A 247 11.74 11.67 1.19
N LEU A 248 11.69 10.84 0.15
CA LEU A 248 12.84 10.14 -0.43
C LEU A 248 12.95 10.39 -1.95
N TYR A 249 11.88 10.78 -2.62
CA TYR A 249 11.85 10.94 -4.08
C TYR A 249 12.84 12.00 -4.62
N ASP A 250 13.38 12.86 -3.76
CA ASP A 250 14.46 13.80 -4.11
C ASP A 250 15.87 13.20 -3.96
N LEU A 251 15.97 11.89 -3.72
CA LEU A 251 17.20 11.11 -3.61
C LEU A 251 17.23 9.98 -4.67
N PRO A 252 17.12 10.29 -5.97
CA PRO A 252 16.87 9.29 -7.01
C PRO A 252 17.95 8.20 -7.07
N GLU A 253 19.22 8.53 -6.93
CA GLU A 253 20.32 7.56 -6.98
C GLU A 253 20.26 6.59 -5.77
N GLU A 254 19.91 7.09 -4.59
CA GLU A 254 19.86 6.30 -3.38
C GLU A 254 18.64 5.36 -3.37
N ILE A 255 17.46 5.83 -3.81
CA ILE A 255 16.28 4.98 -3.90
C ILE A 255 16.42 3.93 -5.02
N GLU A 256 17.10 4.26 -6.13
CA GLU A 256 17.39 3.29 -7.18
C GLU A 256 18.34 2.20 -6.70
N ALA A 257 19.35 2.56 -5.89
CA ALA A 257 20.31 1.62 -5.31
C ALA A 257 19.66 0.59 -4.36
N VAL A 258 18.47 0.87 -3.80
CA VAL A 258 17.68 -0.11 -3.01
C VAL A 258 17.26 -1.28 -3.90
N GLY A 259 17.00 -1.08 -5.18
CA GLY A 259 16.60 -2.14 -6.10
C GLY A 259 15.13 -2.53 -6.03
N ALA A 260 14.26 -1.67 -5.44
CA ALA A 260 12.83 -1.89 -5.40
C ALA A 260 12.21 -1.94 -6.81
N CYS A 261 11.16 -2.76 -7.00
CA CYS A 261 10.46 -2.88 -8.28
C CYS A 261 9.46 -1.73 -8.53
N ALA A 262 8.96 -1.12 -7.46
CA ALA A 262 8.01 -0.02 -7.52
C ALA A 262 8.30 1.05 -6.45
N TYR A 263 7.84 2.27 -6.71
CA TYR A 263 7.89 3.39 -5.76
C TYR A 263 6.48 3.81 -5.41
N ARG A 264 6.19 3.91 -4.10
CA ARG A 264 4.88 4.29 -3.59
C ARG A 264 4.89 5.70 -3.02
N TYR A 265 3.86 6.48 -3.38
CA TYR A 265 3.49 7.74 -2.74
C TYR A 265 2.24 7.51 -1.89
N GLU A 266 2.31 7.80 -0.60
CA GLU A 266 1.20 7.65 0.34
C GLU A 266 0.68 9.02 0.77
N PHE A 267 -0.44 9.45 0.20
CA PHE A 267 -1.08 10.70 0.59
C PHE A 267 -1.98 10.51 1.81
N THR A 268 -1.97 11.49 2.70
CA THR A 268 -2.72 11.49 3.97
C THR A 268 -3.66 12.68 4.03
N ASP A 269 -3.14 13.87 4.33
CA ASP A 269 -3.87 15.12 4.48
C ASP A 269 -3.52 16.16 3.40
N GLU A 270 -2.73 15.76 2.42
CA GLU A 270 -2.30 16.64 1.33
C GLU A 270 -3.48 17.09 0.48
N THR A 271 -3.48 18.38 0.12
CA THR A 271 -4.43 18.97 -0.82
C THR A 271 -4.19 18.49 -2.26
N ALA A 272 -5.17 18.62 -3.13
CA ALA A 272 -5.03 18.29 -4.55
C ALA A 272 -3.86 19.01 -5.23
N ASP A 273 -3.58 20.25 -4.85
CA ASP A 273 -2.44 21.01 -5.39
C ASP A 273 -1.10 20.46 -4.92
N GLU A 274 -0.99 20.09 -3.65
CA GLU A 274 0.21 19.43 -3.10
C GLU A 274 0.43 18.06 -3.74
N VAL A 275 -0.61 17.23 -3.88
CA VAL A 275 -0.54 15.93 -4.58
C VAL A 275 0.05 16.11 -5.98
N ARG A 276 -0.47 17.07 -6.74
CA ARG A 276 -0.01 17.36 -8.10
C ARG A 276 1.47 17.77 -8.12
N LYS A 277 1.88 18.67 -7.26
CA LYS A 277 3.24 19.19 -7.17
C LYS A 277 4.24 18.13 -6.71
N ILE A 278 3.85 17.27 -5.77
CA ILE A 278 4.67 16.16 -5.27
C ILE A 278 4.89 15.12 -6.40
N LEU A 279 3.82 14.70 -7.07
CA LEU A 279 3.91 13.75 -8.17
C LEU A 279 4.71 14.29 -9.38
N ALA A 280 4.66 15.59 -9.61
CA ALA A 280 5.48 16.25 -10.62
C ALA A 280 6.95 16.44 -10.18
N GLY A 281 7.29 16.18 -8.91
CA GLY A 281 8.63 16.42 -8.36
C GLY A 281 9.04 17.89 -8.28
N THR A 282 8.07 18.80 -8.37
CA THR A 282 8.32 20.27 -8.44
C THR A 282 8.31 20.95 -7.08
N TRP A 283 7.87 20.26 -6.03
CA TRP A 283 7.77 20.81 -4.69
C TRP A 283 7.87 19.71 -3.65
N LYS A 284 8.40 20.06 -2.49
CA LYS A 284 8.40 19.20 -1.29
C LYS A 284 8.00 20.00 -0.06
N PRO A 285 7.47 19.36 0.99
CA PRO A 285 7.16 20.01 2.25
C PRO A 285 8.37 20.72 2.86
N SER A 286 8.16 21.89 3.49
CA SER A 286 9.23 22.62 4.19
C SER A 286 9.73 21.86 5.42
N ALA A 287 8.82 21.13 6.10
CA ALA A 287 9.14 20.21 7.18
C ALA A 287 8.93 18.77 6.71
N PHE A 288 9.99 17.97 6.76
CA PHE A 288 9.97 16.55 6.38
C PHE A 288 11.03 15.76 7.14
N THR A 289 10.95 14.44 7.06
CA THR A 289 11.95 13.52 7.60
C THR A 289 12.46 12.59 6.50
N ARG A 290 13.59 11.94 6.75
CA ARG A 290 14.07 10.78 5.95
C ARG A 290 13.64 9.45 6.56
N GLY A 291 12.84 9.47 7.63
CA GLY A 291 12.53 8.28 8.41
C GLY A 291 13.82 7.59 8.88
N HIS A 292 13.84 6.28 8.79
CA HIS A 292 15.02 5.46 9.10
C HIS A 292 15.95 5.25 7.90
N PHE A 293 15.60 5.73 6.72
CA PHE A 293 16.33 5.49 5.47
C PHE A 293 17.83 5.86 5.55
N LYS A 294 18.17 6.94 6.27
CA LYS A 294 19.55 7.39 6.46
C LYS A 294 20.23 6.84 7.72
N LYS A 295 19.48 6.30 8.68
CA LYS A 295 19.99 5.82 9.96
C LYS A 295 19.18 4.63 10.43
N SER A 296 19.86 3.55 10.82
CA SER A 296 19.21 2.40 11.45
C SER A 296 18.47 2.80 12.73
N VAL A 297 17.49 1.99 13.12
CA VAL A 297 16.82 2.05 14.43
C VAL A 297 17.75 1.53 15.54
N LEU A 298 18.75 0.72 15.20
CA LEU A 298 19.72 0.09 16.08
C LEU A 298 21.09 0.80 16.04
#